data_048e02ed29a1117439eb0605ccb9be98
#
_entry.id   048e02ed29a1117439eb0605ccb9be98
#
_cell.length_a   1.000
_cell.length_b   1.000
_cell.length_c   1.000
_cell.angle_alpha   90.00
_cell.angle_beta   90.00
_cell.angle_gamma   90.00
#
_symmetry.space_group_name_H-M   'P 1'
#
loop_
_entity.id
_entity.type
_entity.pdbx_description
1 polymer ?
#
loop_
_entity_poly.entity_id
_entity_poly.type
_entity_poly.pdbx_seq_one_letter_code
_entity_poly.pdbx_strand_id
1 'polypeptide(L)'
;MAENRNWQTQALTLSLDELASSHKIATFLIPEASSCYVLKATVFGGAKSHLRGSILPFYTGNLWLYTNPTNSSNKVIDFEPTQPRYNIRNSLTHIWASSFVSELCIKLKGCIDWKLVNAFLDGINASDAKECKVAILRFIWRVASFSGVAPSLSFFENHKEGIYFDHVLGQFVHESSFQTSYLSAEAVEYLYKTSYFKPKQAREMQLSSEAYFLLKNFLFHFISDIVQDDMQSLSPKNPIYITSGV
;
A
#
# COMPACT_ATOMS: atom_id res chain seq x y z
N MET A 1 33.44 15.77 13.11
CA MET A 1 33.23 14.32 13.18
C MET A 1 33.01 13.84 11.76
N ALA A 2 33.72 12.83 11.27
CA ALA A 2 33.45 12.27 9.96
C ALA A 2 32.10 11.56 10.05
N GLU A 3 31.08 12.06 9.34
CA GLU A 3 29.81 11.40 9.23
C GLU A 3 30.03 9.97 8.70
N ASN A 4 29.42 9.01 9.40
CA ASN A 4 29.55 7.60 9.03
C ASN A 4 28.87 7.41 7.66
N ARG A 5 29.66 7.32 6.60
CA ARG A 5 29.17 7.23 5.21
C ARG A 5 28.44 5.93 4.91
N ASN A 6 28.72 4.91 5.72
CA ASN A 6 28.08 3.60 5.65
C ASN A 6 27.10 3.46 6.81
N TRP A 7 25.90 3.07 6.51
CA TRP A 7 24.88 2.84 7.53
C TRP A 7 23.96 1.68 7.14
N GLN A 8 23.25 1.15 8.12
CA GLN A 8 22.38 0.00 7.98
C GLN A 8 20.98 0.32 8.50
N THR A 9 19.96 -0.22 7.84
CA THR A 9 18.58 -0.11 8.27
C THR A 9 17.74 -1.28 7.77
N GLN A 10 16.53 -1.44 8.32
CA GLN A 10 15.51 -2.25 7.66
C GLN A 10 14.95 -1.51 6.46
N ALA A 11 14.56 -2.23 5.41
CA ALA A 11 13.96 -1.66 4.23
C ALA A 11 12.96 -2.62 3.58
N LEU A 12 11.90 -2.07 3.01
CA LEU A 12 11.01 -2.75 2.07
C LEU A 12 11.28 -2.21 0.67
N THR A 13 11.58 -3.08 -0.28
CA THR A 13 11.74 -2.69 -1.69
C THR A 13 10.38 -2.41 -2.31
N LEU A 14 10.13 -1.16 -2.70
CA LEU A 14 8.89 -0.74 -3.35
C LEU A 14 8.95 -0.93 -4.86
N SER A 15 10.02 -0.44 -5.51
CA SER A 15 10.24 -0.61 -6.95
C SER A 15 11.71 -0.84 -7.26
N LEU A 16 11.95 -1.34 -8.48
CA LEU A 16 13.28 -1.52 -9.05
C LEU A 16 13.22 -1.14 -10.52
N ASP A 17 13.71 0.05 -10.83
CA ASP A 17 13.65 0.66 -12.16
C ASP A 17 14.99 0.51 -12.88
N GLU A 18 14.96 0.21 -14.17
CA GLU A 18 16.19 0.10 -14.97
C GLU A 18 16.73 1.48 -15.33
N LEU A 19 17.99 1.70 -15.03
CA LEU A 19 18.75 2.85 -15.53
C LEU A 19 19.57 2.39 -16.75
N ALA A 20 19.90 3.28 -17.67
CA ALA A 20 20.73 2.96 -18.81
C ALA A 20 21.99 2.20 -18.35
N SER A 21 22.37 1.14 -19.07
CA SER A 21 23.63 0.39 -18.92
C SER A 21 23.84 -0.42 -17.62
N SER A 22 22.99 -1.36 -17.28
CA SER A 22 23.19 -2.36 -16.21
C SER A 22 23.02 -1.88 -14.76
N HIS A 23 22.78 -0.58 -14.51
CA HIS A 23 22.46 -0.06 -13.20
C HIS A 23 20.95 0.01 -13.00
N LYS A 24 20.50 -0.12 -11.74
CA LYS A 24 19.10 0.03 -11.37
C LYS A 24 18.96 1.08 -10.28
N ILE A 25 17.79 1.69 -10.22
CA ILE A 25 17.38 2.50 -9.07
C ILE A 25 16.36 1.69 -8.29
N ALA A 26 16.68 1.39 -7.03
CA ALA A 26 15.74 0.82 -6.10
C ALA A 26 15.09 1.93 -5.26
N THR A 27 13.77 1.86 -5.12
CA THR A 27 13.02 2.70 -4.20
C THR A 27 12.64 1.86 -2.99
N PHE A 28 13.01 2.33 -1.81
CA PHE A 28 12.79 1.66 -0.55
C PHE A 28 11.84 2.46 0.33
N LEU A 29 11.02 1.77 1.12
CA LEU A 29 10.37 2.30 2.31
C LEU A 29 11.26 1.96 3.50
N ILE A 30 11.62 2.98 4.27
CA ILE A 30 12.51 2.87 5.43
C ILE A 30 11.70 3.23 6.69
N PRO A 31 11.70 2.39 7.74
CA PRO A 31 11.00 2.71 8.98
C PRO A 31 11.71 3.81 9.78
N GLU A 32 10.93 4.68 10.38
CA GLU A 32 11.31 5.63 11.41
C GLU A 32 10.49 5.38 12.70
N ALA A 33 10.70 6.18 13.73
CA ALA A 33 10.08 5.96 15.03
C ALA A 33 8.55 5.90 15.01
N SER A 34 7.88 6.75 14.22
CA SER A 34 6.41 6.86 14.16
C SER A 34 5.83 6.75 12.76
N SER A 35 6.67 6.69 11.72
CA SER A 35 6.27 6.65 10.33
C SER A 35 7.31 5.92 9.49
N CYS A 36 7.32 6.17 8.19
CA CYS A 36 8.38 5.74 7.28
C CYS A 36 8.81 6.93 6.41
N TYR A 37 9.87 6.76 5.65
CA TYR A 37 10.21 7.64 4.53
C TYR A 37 10.62 6.84 3.31
N VAL A 38 10.52 7.46 2.14
CA VAL A 38 10.90 6.86 0.86
C VAL A 38 12.33 7.26 0.51
N LEU A 39 13.17 6.26 0.24
CA LEU A 39 14.57 6.45 -0.13
C LEU A 39 14.84 5.82 -1.49
N LYS A 40 15.54 6.56 -2.36
CA LYS A 40 16.06 6.04 -3.61
C LYS A 40 17.56 5.77 -3.49
N ALA A 41 18.00 4.63 -4.00
CA ALA A 41 19.40 4.27 -4.03
C ALA A 41 19.77 3.56 -5.33
N THR A 42 20.98 3.84 -5.82
CA THR A 42 21.52 3.16 -7.00
C THR A 42 22.03 1.77 -6.61
N VAL A 43 21.58 0.78 -7.36
CA VAL A 43 22.03 -0.62 -7.29
C VAL A 43 23.02 -0.84 -8.42
N PHE A 44 24.29 -1.00 -8.07
CA PHE A 44 25.34 -1.34 -9.02
C PHE A 44 25.39 -2.87 -9.15
N GLY A 45 25.25 -3.37 -10.34
CA GLY A 45 25.36 -4.81 -10.49
C GLY A 45 25.24 -5.26 -11.93
N GLY A 46 26.37 -5.68 -12.51
CA GLY A 46 26.37 -6.46 -13.74
C GLY A 46 25.70 -7.85 -13.54
N ALA A 47 25.68 -8.66 -14.57
CA ALA A 47 25.03 -9.98 -14.58
C ALA A 47 25.49 -10.94 -13.44
N LYS A 48 26.67 -10.70 -12.87
CA LYS A 48 27.27 -11.51 -11.78
C LYS A 48 27.05 -10.94 -10.37
N SER A 49 26.34 -9.82 -10.20
CA SER A 49 26.12 -9.24 -8.87
C SER A 49 25.12 -10.06 -8.06
N HIS A 50 25.46 -10.41 -6.83
CA HIS A 50 24.57 -11.05 -5.85
C HIS A 50 23.32 -10.21 -5.55
N LEU A 51 23.43 -8.88 -5.64
CA LEU A 51 22.31 -7.95 -5.42
C LEU A 51 21.16 -8.14 -6.42
N ARG A 52 21.45 -8.71 -7.60
CA ARG A 52 20.43 -8.91 -8.65
C ARG A 52 19.30 -9.86 -8.21
N GLY A 53 19.61 -10.84 -7.39
CA GLY A 53 18.63 -11.81 -6.87
C GLY A 53 18.06 -11.43 -5.50
N SER A 54 18.78 -10.61 -4.76
CA SER A 54 18.42 -10.24 -3.39
C SER A 54 17.43 -9.06 -3.37
N ILE A 55 17.66 -8.03 -4.20
CA ILE A 55 16.79 -6.85 -4.26
C ILE A 55 15.69 -7.10 -5.27
N LEU A 56 14.52 -7.45 -4.76
CA LEU A 56 13.33 -7.68 -5.58
C LEU A 56 12.14 -6.91 -4.98
N PRO A 57 11.22 -6.36 -5.80
CA PRO A 57 10.05 -5.67 -5.28
C PRO A 57 9.28 -6.50 -4.26
N PHE A 58 8.77 -5.85 -3.23
CA PHE A 58 7.99 -6.40 -2.12
C PHE A 58 8.77 -7.23 -1.11
N TYR A 59 10.11 -7.31 -1.22
CA TYR A 59 10.97 -7.96 -0.24
C TYR A 59 11.33 -6.98 0.88
N THR A 60 11.20 -7.44 2.11
CA THR A 60 11.70 -6.74 3.31
C THR A 60 13.01 -7.39 3.74
N GLY A 61 13.99 -6.57 4.15
CA GLY A 61 15.30 -7.06 4.54
C GLY A 61 16.15 -6.02 5.24
N ASN A 62 17.37 -6.42 5.57
CA ASN A 62 18.41 -5.53 6.06
C ASN A 62 19.10 -4.89 4.86
N LEU A 63 19.24 -3.58 4.87
CA LEU A 63 19.81 -2.77 3.80
C LEU A 63 21.06 -2.06 4.29
N TRP A 64 22.18 -2.24 3.60
CA TRP A 64 23.43 -1.50 3.82
C TRP A 64 23.62 -0.49 2.70
N LEU A 65 23.84 0.75 3.09
CA LEU A 65 23.95 1.90 2.20
C LEU A 65 25.25 2.65 2.38
N TYR A 66 25.75 3.21 1.30
CA TYR A 66 26.75 4.27 1.29
C TYR A 66 26.10 5.56 0.80
N THR A 67 26.22 6.63 1.58
CA THR A 67 25.78 7.97 1.19
C THR A 67 26.97 8.80 0.74
N ASN A 68 26.91 9.32 -0.49
CA ASN A 68 27.95 10.19 -1.02
C ASN A 68 27.85 11.58 -0.36
N PRO A 69 28.89 12.05 0.33
CA PRO A 69 28.85 13.32 1.05
C PRO A 69 28.76 14.55 0.13
N THR A 70 29.16 14.39 -1.13
CA THR A 70 29.20 15.53 -2.08
C THR A 70 27.83 15.87 -2.66
N ASN A 71 26.99 14.84 -2.90
CA ASN A 71 25.70 15.01 -3.60
C ASN A 71 24.54 14.27 -2.93
N SER A 72 24.76 13.76 -1.72
CA SER A 72 23.76 13.02 -0.91
C SER A 72 23.12 11.83 -1.65
N SER A 73 23.74 11.33 -2.72
CA SER A 73 23.24 10.14 -3.43
C SER A 73 23.53 8.87 -2.65
N ASN A 74 22.56 7.97 -2.61
CA ASN A 74 22.68 6.69 -1.93
C ASN A 74 23.05 5.58 -2.91
N LYS A 75 23.92 4.68 -2.46
CA LYS A 75 24.30 3.45 -3.18
C LYS A 75 24.05 2.26 -2.29
N VAL A 76 23.43 1.22 -2.84
CA VAL A 76 23.29 -0.04 -2.12
C VAL A 76 24.64 -0.76 -2.09
N ILE A 77 25.10 -1.07 -0.88
CA ILE A 77 26.26 -1.92 -0.64
C ILE A 77 25.82 -3.37 -0.63
N ASP A 78 24.78 -3.66 0.18
CA ASP A 78 24.24 -5.01 0.33
C ASP A 78 22.75 -4.97 0.72
N PHE A 79 22.05 -6.09 0.47
CA PHE A 79 20.67 -6.30 0.90
C PHE A 79 20.46 -7.79 1.22
N GLU A 80 20.09 -8.06 2.45
CA GLU A 80 19.79 -9.39 2.95
C GLU A 80 18.26 -9.51 3.16
N PRO A 81 17.53 -10.25 2.29
CA PRO A 81 16.11 -10.44 2.45
C PRO A 81 15.78 -11.23 3.72
N THR A 82 15.00 -10.66 4.63
CA THR A 82 14.49 -11.33 5.83
C THR A 82 13.06 -11.84 5.65
N GLN A 83 12.30 -11.20 4.76
CA GLN A 83 10.93 -11.57 4.41
C GLN A 83 10.75 -11.57 2.89
N PRO A 84 11.18 -12.62 2.20
CA PRO A 84 10.92 -12.80 0.78
C PRO A 84 9.48 -13.29 0.56
N ARG A 85 8.71 -12.56 -0.25
CA ARG A 85 7.29 -12.84 -0.50
C ARG A 85 7.12 -13.47 -1.88
N TYR A 86 7.51 -14.73 -2.01
CA TYR A 86 7.59 -15.42 -3.31
C TYR A 86 6.25 -15.56 -4.01
N ASN A 87 5.15 -15.78 -3.25
CA ASN A 87 3.83 -16.05 -3.83
C ASN A 87 3.19 -14.84 -4.49
N ILE A 88 3.61 -13.62 -4.13
CA ILE A 88 3.08 -12.40 -4.77
C ILE A 88 3.23 -12.45 -6.29
N ARG A 89 4.27 -13.08 -6.80
CA ARG A 89 4.57 -13.16 -8.24
C ARG A 89 3.76 -14.22 -8.99
N ASN A 90 3.06 -15.08 -8.28
CA ASN A 90 2.33 -16.19 -8.87
C ASN A 90 0.95 -15.77 -9.41
N SER A 91 0.48 -14.55 -9.13
CA SER A 91 -0.84 -14.07 -9.54
C SER A 91 -0.81 -12.60 -9.92
N LEU A 92 -1.47 -12.25 -11.03
CA LEU A 92 -1.62 -10.86 -11.46
C LEU A 92 -2.36 -10.00 -10.42
N THR A 93 -3.34 -10.58 -9.73
CA THR A 93 -4.07 -9.88 -8.65
C THR A 93 -3.14 -9.53 -7.48
N HIS A 94 -2.24 -10.45 -7.09
CA HIS A 94 -1.27 -10.20 -6.01
C HIS A 94 -0.23 -9.15 -6.42
N ILE A 95 0.27 -9.23 -7.67
CA ILE A 95 1.20 -8.23 -8.22
C ILE A 95 0.52 -6.86 -8.23
N TRP A 96 -0.72 -6.78 -8.73
CA TRP A 96 -1.49 -5.55 -8.77
C TRP A 96 -1.66 -4.94 -7.37
N ALA A 97 -2.12 -5.75 -6.40
CA ALA A 97 -2.33 -5.30 -5.03
C ALA A 97 -1.05 -4.78 -4.36
N SER A 98 0.07 -5.48 -4.58
CA SER A 98 1.37 -5.07 -4.03
C SER A 98 1.92 -3.83 -4.74
N SER A 99 1.69 -3.69 -6.05
CA SER A 99 2.05 -2.49 -6.82
C SER A 99 1.24 -1.27 -6.37
N PHE A 100 -0.07 -1.45 -6.09
CA PHE A 100 -0.90 -0.41 -5.50
C PHE A 100 -0.33 0.09 -4.17
N VAL A 101 0.05 -0.82 -3.28
CA VAL A 101 0.65 -0.44 -1.98
C VAL A 101 1.98 0.29 -2.16
N SER A 102 2.83 -0.18 -3.07
CA SER A 102 4.10 0.49 -3.37
C SER A 102 3.88 1.91 -3.92
N GLU A 103 2.96 2.07 -4.85
CA GLU A 103 2.59 3.38 -5.38
C GLU A 103 2.05 4.30 -4.28
N LEU A 104 1.16 3.79 -3.42
CA LEU A 104 0.60 4.54 -2.31
C LEU A 104 1.69 4.99 -1.33
N CYS A 105 2.63 4.11 -0.96
CA CYS A 105 3.76 4.47 -0.11
C CYS A 105 4.61 5.60 -0.71
N ILE A 106 4.84 5.55 -2.03
CA ILE A 106 5.62 6.57 -2.73
C ILE A 106 4.86 7.91 -2.76
N LYS A 107 3.56 7.91 -3.08
CA LYS A 107 2.73 9.11 -3.16
C LYS A 107 2.53 9.77 -1.79
N LEU A 108 2.38 8.98 -0.73
CA LEU A 108 2.34 9.47 0.64
C LEU A 108 3.74 9.84 1.18
N LYS A 109 4.81 9.77 0.36
CA LYS A 109 6.20 10.05 0.74
C LYS A 109 6.67 9.26 1.98
N GLY A 110 6.10 8.07 2.18
CA GLY A 110 6.38 7.23 3.33
C GLY A 110 5.58 7.56 4.60
N CYS A 111 4.68 8.54 4.59
CA CYS A 111 3.81 8.83 5.74
C CYS A 111 2.76 7.71 5.93
N ILE A 112 3.22 6.53 6.30
CA ILE A 112 2.42 5.31 6.45
C ILE A 112 3.02 4.43 7.56
N ASP A 113 2.19 3.59 8.18
CA ASP A 113 2.66 2.66 9.22
C ASP A 113 3.41 1.47 8.59
N TRP A 114 4.66 1.30 9.03
CA TRP A 114 5.52 0.18 8.64
C TRP A 114 4.90 -1.20 8.88
N LYS A 115 4.29 -1.37 10.06
CA LYS A 115 3.67 -2.66 10.44
C LYS A 115 2.45 -2.95 9.59
N LEU A 116 1.64 -1.94 9.29
CA LEU A 116 0.47 -2.06 8.43
C LEU A 116 0.85 -2.51 7.03
N VAL A 117 1.87 -1.87 6.41
CA VAL A 117 2.35 -2.23 5.07
C VAL A 117 2.88 -3.67 5.03
N ASN A 118 3.75 -4.03 5.97
CA ASN A 118 4.31 -5.38 5.99
C ASN A 118 3.25 -6.44 6.28
N ALA A 119 2.35 -6.21 7.25
CA ALA A 119 1.25 -7.14 7.54
C ALA A 119 0.29 -7.33 6.35
N PHE A 120 0.07 -6.29 5.56
CA PHE A 120 -0.72 -6.38 4.35
C PHE A 120 -0.02 -7.24 3.29
N LEU A 121 1.26 -6.98 3.00
CA LEU A 121 2.04 -7.75 2.02
C LEU A 121 2.21 -9.23 2.44
N ASP A 122 2.40 -9.50 3.73
CA ASP A 122 2.43 -10.88 4.26
C ASP A 122 1.08 -11.56 4.11
N GLY A 123 0.00 -10.81 4.37
CA GLY A 123 -1.37 -11.29 4.17
C GLY A 123 -1.64 -11.66 2.72
N ILE A 124 -1.28 -10.79 1.76
CA ILE A 124 -1.41 -11.07 0.33
C ILE A 124 -0.57 -12.29 -0.06
N ASN A 125 0.67 -12.38 0.39
CA ASN A 125 1.55 -13.51 0.08
C ASN A 125 0.97 -14.87 0.52
N ALA A 126 0.08 -14.87 1.51
CA ALA A 126 -0.57 -16.06 2.08
C ALA A 126 -2.03 -16.26 1.62
N SER A 127 -2.64 -15.31 0.89
CA SER A 127 -4.05 -15.33 0.51
C SER A 127 -4.28 -15.87 -0.91
N ASP A 128 -5.54 -16.15 -1.24
CA ASP A 128 -5.96 -16.34 -2.62
C ASP A 128 -6.32 -15.00 -3.31
N ALA A 129 -6.66 -15.06 -4.60
CA ALA A 129 -6.96 -13.86 -5.38
C ALA A 129 -8.24 -13.14 -4.91
N LYS A 130 -9.24 -13.86 -4.38
CA LYS A 130 -10.48 -13.27 -3.87
C LYS A 130 -10.23 -12.53 -2.57
N GLU A 131 -9.53 -13.17 -1.64
CA GLU A 131 -9.13 -12.55 -0.37
C GLU A 131 -8.24 -11.34 -0.58
N CYS A 132 -7.34 -11.39 -1.57
CA CYS A 132 -6.46 -10.29 -1.94
C CYS A 132 -7.25 -9.03 -2.34
N LYS A 133 -8.31 -9.17 -3.15
CA LYS A 133 -9.19 -8.06 -3.57
C LYS A 133 -9.87 -7.38 -2.37
N VAL A 134 -10.37 -8.18 -1.43
CA VAL A 134 -11.02 -7.65 -0.22
C VAL A 134 -9.99 -7.05 0.74
N ALA A 135 -8.78 -7.61 0.81
CA ALA A 135 -7.72 -7.10 1.66
C ALA A 135 -7.31 -5.66 1.32
N ILE A 136 -7.34 -5.28 0.03
CA ILE A 136 -7.06 -3.90 -0.39
C ILE A 136 -8.04 -2.91 0.22
N LEU A 137 -9.34 -3.23 0.25
CA LEU A 137 -10.35 -2.34 0.82
C LEU A 137 -10.07 -2.08 2.31
N ARG A 138 -9.72 -3.14 3.05
CA ARG A 138 -9.30 -3.00 4.45
C ARG A 138 -8.03 -2.18 4.62
N PHE A 139 -7.07 -2.38 3.72
CA PHE A 139 -5.80 -1.66 3.77
C PHE A 139 -6.01 -0.17 3.56
N ILE A 140 -6.76 0.24 2.52
CA ILE A 140 -7.08 1.65 2.25
C ILE A 140 -7.74 2.29 3.48
N TRP A 141 -8.75 1.64 4.04
CA TRP A 141 -9.46 2.16 5.20
C TRP A 141 -8.55 2.32 6.44
N ARG A 142 -7.65 1.38 6.67
CA ARG A 142 -6.68 1.46 7.76
C ARG A 142 -5.61 2.53 7.54
N VAL A 143 -5.19 2.74 6.30
CA VAL A 143 -4.29 3.86 5.96
C VAL A 143 -4.98 5.19 6.26
N ALA A 144 -6.22 5.36 5.85
CA ALA A 144 -7.02 6.55 6.15
C ALA A 144 -7.16 6.77 7.67
N SER A 145 -7.42 5.70 8.42
CA SER A 145 -7.52 5.76 9.89
C SER A 145 -6.18 6.14 10.54
N PHE A 146 -5.08 5.56 10.08
CA PHE A 146 -3.73 5.90 10.56
C PHE A 146 -3.37 7.36 10.27
N SER A 147 -3.73 7.85 9.10
CA SER A 147 -3.48 9.25 8.69
C SER A 147 -4.46 10.25 9.35
N GLY A 148 -5.42 9.79 10.14
CA GLY A 148 -6.40 10.63 10.82
C GLY A 148 -7.46 11.27 9.91
N VAL A 149 -7.57 10.78 8.66
CA VAL A 149 -8.53 11.32 7.66
C VAL A 149 -9.76 10.43 7.47
N ALA A 150 -9.80 9.26 8.12
CA ALA A 150 -10.98 8.41 8.07
C ALA A 150 -12.17 9.12 8.73
N PRO A 151 -13.33 9.23 8.05
CA PRO A 151 -14.51 9.84 8.63
C PRO A 151 -15.07 8.99 9.79
N SER A 152 -15.72 9.66 10.75
CA SER A 152 -16.32 8.99 11.91
C SER A 152 -17.46 8.06 11.48
N LEU A 153 -17.46 6.85 12.04
CA LEU A 153 -18.53 5.86 11.90
C LEU A 153 -19.38 5.72 13.16
N SER A 154 -19.31 6.67 14.09
CA SER A 154 -20.05 6.62 15.36
C SER A 154 -21.57 6.57 15.19
N PHE A 155 -22.09 7.14 14.09
CA PHE A 155 -23.52 7.06 13.76
C PHE A 155 -24.01 5.63 13.53
N PHE A 156 -23.15 4.72 13.05
CA PHE A 156 -23.54 3.35 12.70
C PHE A 156 -23.98 2.52 13.92
N GLU A 157 -23.53 2.86 15.11
CA GLU A 157 -23.97 2.18 16.33
C GLU A 157 -25.48 2.30 16.53
N ASN A 158 -26.08 3.43 16.12
CA ASN A 158 -27.49 3.76 16.31
C ASN A 158 -28.33 3.61 15.04
N HIS A 159 -27.71 3.66 13.86
CA HIS A 159 -28.40 3.66 12.56
C HIS A 159 -27.74 2.65 11.62
N LYS A 160 -28.30 1.43 11.58
CA LYS A 160 -27.82 0.34 10.72
C LYS A 160 -28.38 0.38 9.31
N GLU A 161 -28.38 1.54 8.70
CA GLU A 161 -28.89 1.77 7.36
C GLU A 161 -27.78 2.14 6.40
N GLY A 162 -28.07 2.13 5.09
CA GLY A 162 -27.17 2.67 4.08
C GLY A 162 -27.04 4.18 4.23
N ILE A 163 -25.91 4.72 3.79
CA ILE A 163 -25.58 6.13 3.93
C ILE A 163 -24.80 6.63 2.73
N TYR A 164 -24.74 7.92 2.53
CA TYR A 164 -23.94 8.56 1.50
C TYR A 164 -22.67 9.14 2.10
N PHE A 165 -21.57 9.10 1.37
CA PHE A 165 -20.36 9.82 1.70
C PHE A 165 -20.21 11.01 0.75
N ASP A 166 -20.12 12.21 1.29
CA ASP A 166 -19.86 13.43 0.52
C ASP A 166 -18.35 13.66 0.41
N HIS A 167 -17.84 13.60 -0.83
CA HIS A 167 -16.40 13.72 -1.11
C HIS A 167 -15.87 15.13 -0.92
N VAL A 168 -16.73 16.16 -1.02
CA VAL A 168 -16.33 17.55 -0.81
C VAL A 168 -16.26 17.89 0.67
N LEU A 169 -17.26 17.44 1.44
CA LEU A 169 -17.31 17.66 2.89
C LEU A 169 -16.43 16.68 3.67
N GLY A 170 -16.03 15.56 3.05
CA GLY A 170 -15.22 14.52 3.69
C GLY A 170 -15.95 13.79 4.81
N GLN A 171 -17.29 13.71 4.77
CA GLN A 171 -18.11 13.15 5.84
C GLN A 171 -19.31 12.35 5.33
N PHE A 172 -19.88 11.51 6.20
CA PHE A 172 -21.12 10.79 5.92
C PHE A 172 -22.33 11.70 6.06
N VAL A 173 -23.26 11.60 5.10
CA VAL A 173 -24.50 12.40 5.03
C VAL A 173 -25.70 11.51 4.69
N HIS A 174 -26.91 11.94 5.09
CA HIS A 174 -28.15 11.18 4.80
C HIS A 174 -28.72 11.48 3.42
N GLU A 175 -28.39 12.60 2.83
CA GLU A 175 -28.95 13.05 1.57
C GLU A 175 -28.00 12.76 0.41
N SER A 176 -28.57 12.31 -0.72
CA SER A 176 -27.78 12.09 -1.93
C SER A 176 -27.60 13.38 -2.73
N SER A 177 -26.41 13.55 -3.30
CA SER A 177 -26.09 14.60 -4.26
C SER A 177 -25.22 14.02 -5.39
N PHE A 178 -24.90 14.83 -6.39
CA PHE A 178 -23.97 14.40 -7.44
C PHE A 178 -22.51 14.21 -6.95
N GLN A 179 -22.19 14.67 -5.74
CA GLN A 179 -20.88 14.58 -5.11
C GLN A 179 -20.80 13.47 -4.08
N THR A 180 -21.83 12.64 -3.95
CA THR A 180 -21.88 11.60 -2.93
C THR A 180 -21.75 10.20 -3.52
N SER A 181 -21.12 9.31 -2.74
CA SER A 181 -21.08 7.86 -2.98
C SER A 181 -21.99 7.14 -2.00
N TYR A 182 -22.90 6.30 -2.52
CA TYR A 182 -23.76 5.48 -1.67
C TYR A 182 -23.00 4.26 -1.13
N LEU A 183 -23.22 3.95 0.14
CA LEU A 183 -22.78 2.76 0.82
C LEU A 183 -23.96 2.04 1.45
N SER A 184 -24.12 0.75 1.15
CA SER A 184 -25.13 -0.09 1.80
C SER A 184 -24.81 -0.30 3.28
N ALA A 185 -25.81 -0.70 4.07
CA ALA A 185 -25.60 -1.02 5.48
C ALA A 185 -24.48 -2.05 5.71
N GLU A 186 -24.41 -3.10 4.86
CA GLU A 186 -23.35 -4.11 4.88
C GLU A 186 -21.96 -3.48 4.63
N ALA A 187 -21.86 -2.56 3.67
CA ALA A 187 -20.61 -1.87 3.34
C ALA A 187 -20.13 -1.01 4.53
N VAL A 188 -21.04 -0.28 5.16
CA VAL A 188 -20.73 0.55 6.35
C VAL A 188 -20.34 -0.34 7.54
N GLU A 189 -21.08 -1.43 7.77
CA GLU A 189 -20.76 -2.40 8.82
C GLU A 189 -19.37 -3.00 8.63
N TYR A 190 -19.00 -3.27 7.38
CA TYR A 190 -17.66 -3.76 7.05
C TYR A 190 -16.57 -2.76 7.42
N LEU A 191 -16.74 -1.47 7.10
CA LEU A 191 -15.80 -0.41 7.50
C LEU A 191 -15.73 -0.27 9.02
N TYR A 192 -16.89 -0.26 9.69
CA TYR A 192 -16.97 -0.19 11.14
C TYR A 192 -16.19 -1.35 11.80
N LYS A 193 -16.49 -2.58 11.42
CA LYS A 193 -15.78 -3.75 11.94
C LYS A 193 -14.28 -3.73 11.61
N THR A 194 -13.90 -3.26 10.42
CA THR A 194 -12.49 -3.12 10.02
C THR A 194 -11.73 -2.14 10.92
N SER A 195 -12.41 -1.10 11.44
CA SER A 195 -11.81 -0.13 12.36
C SER A 195 -11.50 -0.73 13.72
N TYR A 196 -12.34 -1.63 14.22
CA TYR A 196 -12.27 -2.12 15.61
C TYR A 196 -11.79 -3.57 15.73
N PHE A 197 -11.88 -4.38 14.68
CA PHE A 197 -11.52 -5.80 14.73
C PHE A 197 -10.02 -6.02 14.55
N LYS A 198 -9.51 -7.06 15.23
CA LYS A 198 -8.16 -7.56 14.99
C LYS A 198 -8.04 -8.08 13.54
N PRO A 199 -6.83 -8.05 12.95
CA PRO A 199 -6.63 -8.48 11.55
C PRO A 199 -7.18 -9.87 11.22
N LYS A 200 -7.08 -10.84 12.13
CA LYS A 200 -7.60 -12.19 11.94
C LYS A 200 -9.13 -12.18 11.79
N GLN A 201 -9.83 -11.49 12.68
CA GLN A 201 -11.30 -11.40 12.66
C GLN A 201 -11.80 -10.66 11.40
N ALA A 202 -11.06 -9.62 10.96
CA ALA A 202 -11.42 -8.89 9.74
C ALA A 202 -11.27 -9.75 8.47
N ARG A 203 -10.41 -10.78 8.46
CA ARG A 203 -10.27 -11.71 7.32
C ARG A 203 -11.45 -12.67 7.20
N GLU A 204 -12.09 -13.02 8.31
CA GLU A 204 -13.22 -13.93 8.35
C GLU A 204 -14.54 -13.29 7.90
N MET A 205 -14.56 -11.96 7.73
CA MET A 205 -15.75 -11.24 7.29
C MET A 205 -16.02 -11.47 5.81
N GLN A 206 -17.20 -11.99 5.52
CA GLN A 206 -17.68 -12.09 4.15
C GLN A 206 -18.28 -10.75 3.71
N LEU A 207 -18.21 -10.51 2.42
CA LEU A 207 -18.74 -9.32 1.78
C LEU A 207 -19.53 -9.74 0.53
N SER A 208 -20.78 -9.31 0.40
CA SER A 208 -21.56 -9.55 -0.81
C SER A 208 -20.91 -8.84 -2.01
N SER A 209 -21.21 -9.32 -3.22
CA SER A 209 -20.68 -8.71 -4.45
C SER A 209 -21.12 -7.25 -4.60
N GLU A 210 -22.33 -6.92 -4.19
CA GLU A 210 -22.86 -5.56 -4.20
C GLU A 210 -22.10 -4.65 -3.23
N ALA A 211 -21.99 -5.06 -1.97
CA ALA A 211 -21.26 -4.29 -0.96
C ALA A 211 -19.77 -4.14 -1.31
N TYR A 212 -19.16 -5.19 -1.89
CA TYR A 212 -17.79 -5.11 -2.41
C TYR A 212 -17.66 -4.04 -3.49
N PHE A 213 -18.60 -4.03 -4.47
CA PHE A 213 -18.56 -3.06 -5.56
C PHE A 213 -18.72 -1.61 -5.06
N LEU A 214 -19.67 -1.38 -4.15
CA LEU A 214 -19.88 -0.06 -3.53
C LEU A 214 -18.64 0.40 -2.75
N LEU A 215 -18.08 -0.47 -1.91
CA LEU A 215 -16.89 -0.18 -1.14
C LEU A 215 -15.67 0.09 -2.04
N LYS A 216 -15.49 -0.71 -3.08
CA LYS A 216 -14.39 -0.52 -4.03
C LYS A 216 -14.46 0.87 -4.65
N ASN A 217 -15.61 1.23 -5.20
CA ASN A 217 -15.78 2.52 -5.86
C ASN A 217 -15.54 3.69 -4.89
N PHE A 218 -16.12 3.60 -3.69
CA PHE A 218 -15.93 4.61 -2.65
C PHE A 218 -14.45 4.72 -2.24
N LEU A 219 -13.82 3.61 -1.85
CA LEU A 219 -12.46 3.64 -1.30
C LEU A 219 -11.40 3.99 -2.34
N PHE A 220 -11.59 3.61 -3.61
CA PHE A 220 -10.67 3.97 -4.67
C PHE A 220 -10.74 5.46 -5.00
N HIS A 221 -11.93 6.05 -4.99
CA HIS A 221 -12.08 7.50 -5.10
C HIS A 221 -11.47 8.19 -3.87
N PHE A 222 -11.87 7.76 -2.69
CA PHE A 222 -11.42 8.33 -1.42
C PHE A 222 -9.88 8.34 -1.26
N ILE A 223 -9.19 7.25 -1.64
CA ILE A 223 -7.72 7.24 -1.55
C ILE A 223 -7.07 8.16 -2.59
N SER A 224 -7.65 8.31 -3.77
CA SER A 224 -7.17 9.26 -4.78
C SER A 224 -7.31 10.70 -4.30
N ASP A 225 -8.41 11.03 -3.61
CA ASP A 225 -8.60 12.34 -2.98
C ASP A 225 -7.55 12.61 -1.89
N ILE A 226 -7.24 11.59 -1.07
CA ILE A 226 -6.21 11.71 -0.01
C ILE A 226 -4.83 11.98 -0.60
N VAL A 227 -4.43 11.27 -1.65
CA VAL A 227 -3.11 11.45 -2.26
C VAL A 227 -3.04 12.68 -3.17
N GLN A 228 -4.19 13.28 -3.51
CA GLN A 228 -4.32 14.44 -4.42
C GLN A 228 -3.63 14.21 -5.77
N ASP A 229 -3.65 12.95 -6.26
CA ASP A 229 -3.00 12.55 -7.50
C ASP A 229 -3.63 11.25 -8.02
N ASP A 230 -3.57 11.03 -9.33
CA ASP A 230 -4.08 9.82 -9.96
C ASP A 230 -3.24 8.59 -9.57
N MET A 231 -3.91 7.57 -9.07
CA MET A 231 -3.30 6.28 -8.79
C MET A 231 -3.23 5.44 -10.08
N GLN A 232 -2.03 5.27 -10.61
CA GLN A 232 -1.77 4.50 -11.84
C GLN A 232 -2.24 3.05 -11.73
N SER A 233 -2.07 2.44 -10.56
CA SER A 233 -2.52 1.09 -10.24
C SER A 233 -4.04 0.94 -10.25
N LEU A 234 -4.79 2.03 -10.04
CA LEU A 234 -6.26 2.06 -10.08
C LEU A 234 -6.80 2.47 -11.45
N SER A 235 -5.95 2.88 -12.38
CA SER A 235 -6.37 3.29 -13.70
C SER A 235 -6.99 2.13 -14.49
N PRO A 236 -8.20 2.30 -15.07
CA PRO A 236 -8.80 1.30 -15.97
C PRO A 236 -7.94 1.00 -17.21
N LYS A 237 -6.97 1.86 -17.53
CA LYS A 237 -6.02 1.67 -18.63
C LYS A 237 -4.81 0.82 -18.22
N ASN A 238 -4.63 0.53 -16.93
CA ASN A 238 -3.53 -0.30 -16.47
C ASN A 238 -3.77 -1.76 -16.87
N PRO A 239 -2.88 -2.39 -17.67
CA PRO A 239 -3.07 -3.78 -18.11
C PRO A 239 -3.18 -4.77 -16.95
N ILE A 240 -2.45 -4.54 -15.87
CA ILE A 240 -2.49 -5.40 -14.68
C ILE A 240 -3.84 -5.26 -13.97
N TYR A 241 -4.38 -4.04 -13.86
CA TYR A 241 -5.72 -3.79 -13.31
C TYR A 241 -6.79 -4.52 -14.13
N ILE A 242 -6.78 -4.39 -15.45
CA ILE A 242 -7.74 -5.05 -16.36
C ILE A 242 -7.67 -6.57 -16.21
N THR A 243 -6.49 -7.15 -16.25
CA THR A 243 -6.29 -8.61 -16.21
C THR A 243 -6.45 -9.21 -14.83
N SER A 244 -6.30 -8.43 -13.77
CA SER A 244 -6.53 -8.88 -12.40
C SER A 244 -8.02 -9.16 -12.10
N GLY A 245 -8.93 -8.68 -12.95
CA GLY A 245 -10.37 -8.83 -12.77
C GLY A 245 -10.92 -8.09 -11.55
N VAL A 246 -10.30 -6.96 -11.21
CA VAL A 246 -10.67 -6.10 -10.07
C VAL A 246 -11.81 -5.16 -10.42
#